data_7f3fd215077d86fc73b319268353d315
#
_entry.id   7f3fd215077d86fc73b319268353d315
#
_cell.length_a   1.000
_cell.length_b   1.000
_cell.length_c   1.000
_cell.angle_alpha   90.00
_cell.angle_beta   90.00
_cell.angle_gamma   90.00
#
_symmetry.space_group_name_H-M   'P 1'
#
loop_
_entity.id
_entity.type
_entity.pdbx_description
1 polymer ?
#
loop_
_entity_poly.entity_id
_entity_poly.type
_entity_poly.pdbx_seq_one_letter_code
_entity_poly.pdbx_strand_id
1 'polypeptide(L)'
;MEKVIFRKSINKSIIEEVASILERENIDFQLIDNEKYFDATFVTDPSKIEYQLLIQKEDFENAETLITKYYSENLIIPEDYYLKEFSDEELIEIIYKKDEWNEFDYEVAKSILKDRGIVISETDIERINSERLEKLKTNYEKPNEVKNLIILGYIFSVFSDLFHSCQ
;
A
#
# COMPACT_ATOMS: atom_id res chain seq x y z
N MET A 1 -0.41 21.39 13.49
CA MET A 1 -0.76 20.73 12.23
C MET A 1 -0.33 19.28 12.33
N GLU A 2 -1.20 18.35 11.93
CA GLU A 2 -0.97 16.91 12.03
C GLU A 2 -0.22 16.42 10.79
N LYS A 3 0.96 15.83 10.96
CA LYS A 3 1.69 15.19 9.88
C LYS A 3 1.28 13.73 9.74
N VAL A 4 1.09 13.28 8.52
CA VAL A 4 0.75 11.90 8.17
C VAL A 4 1.80 11.31 7.24
N ILE A 5 1.96 9.99 7.25
CA ILE A 5 2.83 9.31 6.30
C ILE A 5 2.17 9.39 4.92
N PHE A 6 2.85 10.01 3.98
CA PHE A 6 2.42 10.12 2.59
C PHE A 6 2.93 8.94 1.77
N ARG A 7 4.22 8.64 1.87
CA ARG A 7 4.87 7.51 1.19
C ARG A 7 5.87 6.83 2.10
N LYS A 8 6.07 5.54 1.84
CA LYS A 8 7.11 4.75 2.48
C LYS A 8 7.70 3.76 1.46
N SER A 9 8.99 3.52 1.52
CA SER A 9 9.69 2.58 0.65
C SER A 9 10.99 2.12 1.29
N ILE A 10 11.41 0.92 0.95
CA ILE A 10 12.77 0.42 1.22
C ILE A 10 13.78 1.01 0.21
N ASN A 11 13.31 1.52 -0.92
CA ASN A 11 14.13 2.16 -1.93
C ASN A 11 14.14 3.67 -1.72
N LYS A 12 15.31 4.20 -1.33
CA LYS A 12 15.52 5.61 -1.06
C LYS A 12 15.27 6.49 -2.28
N SER A 13 15.69 6.05 -3.46
CA SER A 13 15.56 6.83 -4.68
C SER A 13 14.10 7.15 -5.02
N ILE A 14 13.17 6.23 -4.76
CA ILE A 14 11.73 6.45 -4.96
C ILE A 14 11.23 7.57 -4.05
N ILE A 15 11.63 7.55 -2.78
CA ILE A 15 11.22 8.58 -1.81
C ILE A 15 11.83 9.93 -2.15
N GLU A 16 13.10 9.97 -2.57
CA GLU A 16 13.78 11.20 -2.99
C GLU A 16 13.15 11.80 -4.26
N GLU A 17 12.71 10.97 -5.20
CA GLU A 17 12.00 11.42 -6.39
C GLU A 17 10.66 12.07 -6.01
N VAL A 18 9.85 11.40 -5.19
CA VAL A 18 8.57 11.96 -4.70
C VAL A 18 8.82 13.26 -3.93
N ALA A 19 9.82 13.31 -3.05
CA ALA A 19 10.20 14.53 -2.31
C ALA A 19 10.54 15.68 -3.27
N SER A 20 11.28 15.41 -4.35
CA SER A 20 11.64 16.44 -5.35
C SER A 20 10.43 16.99 -6.10
N ILE A 21 9.39 16.18 -6.31
CA ILE A 21 8.13 16.62 -6.92
C ILE A 21 7.38 17.54 -5.95
N LEU A 22 7.26 17.14 -4.68
CA LEU A 22 6.59 17.96 -3.65
C LEU A 22 7.29 19.30 -3.44
N GLU A 23 8.63 19.31 -3.43
CA GLU A 23 9.43 20.53 -3.30
C GLU A 23 9.16 21.53 -4.42
N ARG A 24 9.09 21.06 -5.68
CA ARG A 24 8.77 21.92 -6.84
C ARG A 24 7.38 22.57 -6.74
N GLU A 25 6.45 21.88 -6.13
CA GLU A 25 5.06 22.35 -5.94
C GLU A 25 4.86 23.09 -4.60
N ASN A 26 5.95 23.36 -3.85
CA ASN A 26 5.96 24.05 -2.56
C ASN A 26 5.09 23.35 -1.49
N ILE A 27 5.04 22.02 -1.50
CA ILE A 27 4.42 21.22 -0.44
C ILE A 27 5.48 20.87 0.59
N ASP A 28 5.25 21.27 1.83
CA ASP A 28 6.15 20.97 2.94
C ASP A 28 6.15 19.48 3.28
N PHE A 29 7.33 18.89 3.35
CA PHE A 29 7.49 17.49 3.74
C PHE A 29 8.60 17.29 4.77
N GLN A 30 8.60 16.12 5.39
CA GLN A 30 9.66 15.64 6.26
C GLN A 30 10.08 14.25 5.82
N LEU A 31 11.36 14.09 5.50
CA LEU A 31 11.94 12.78 5.21
C LEU A 31 12.46 12.15 6.51
N ILE A 32 11.99 10.95 6.81
CA ILE A 32 12.53 10.10 7.88
C ILE A 32 13.39 9.03 7.23
N ASP A 33 14.68 9.09 7.56
CA ASP A 33 15.69 8.12 7.15
C ASP A 33 16.01 7.25 8.36
N ASN A 34 15.43 6.06 8.38
CA ASN A 34 15.62 5.12 9.50
C ASN A 34 16.99 4.42 9.45
N GLU A 35 17.76 4.53 8.37
CA GLU A 35 19.11 3.98 8.27
C GLU A 35 20.03 4.53 9.39
N LYS A 36 19.85 5.81 9.77
CA LYS A 36 20.67 6.48 10.78
C LYS A 36 20.43 6.03 12.21
N TYR A 37 19.30 5.35 12.46
CA TYR A 37 18.93 4.89 13.81
C TYR A 37 19.22 3.40 14.04
N PHE A 38 19.74 2.71 13.03
CA PHE A 38 20.06 1.29 13.13
C PHE A 38 21.54 1.09 13.48
N ASP A 39 21.77 0.56 14.66
CA ASP A 39 23.09 0.00 15.01
C ASP A 39 23.30 -1.28 14.19
N ALA A 40 24.32 -1.29 13.33
CA ALA A 40 24.64 -2.40 12.44
C ALA A 40 24.86 -3.74 13.17
N THR A 41 25.04 -3.70 14.51
CA THR A 41 25.18 -4.88 15.36
C THR A 41 23.87 -5.64 15.59
N PHE A 42 22.71 -5.00 15.38
CA PHE A 42 21.39 -5.58 15.66
C PHE A 42 20.52 -5.80 14.42
N VAL A 43 20.89 -5.26 13.26
CA VAL A 43 20.13 -5.43 12.01
C VAL A 43 20.71 -6.58 11.22
N THR A 44 20.03 -7.72 11.28
CA THR A 44 20.37 -8.90 10.48
C THR A 44 19.77 -8.86 9.08
N ASP A 45 18.86 -7.88 8.80
CA ASP A 45 18.12 -7.81 7.53
C ASP A 45 17.99 -6.34 7.06
N PRO A 46 18.78 -5.93 6.05
CA PRO A 46 18.72 -4.57 5.47
C PRO A 46 17.35 -4.24 4.82
N SER A 47 16.54 -5.25 4.47
CA SER A 47 15.21 -5.03 3.88
C SER A 47 14.20 -4.41 4.86
N LYS A 48 14.56 -4.28 6.14
CA LYS A 48 13.74 -3.63 7.18
C LYS A 48 13.97 -2.13 7.31
N ILE A 49 14.96 -1.57 6.58
CA ILE A 49 15.18 -0.13 6.56
C ILE A 49 14.12 0.49 5.65
N GLU A 50 13.21 1.23 6.23
CA GLU A 50 12.11 1.88 5.52
C GLU A 50 12.31 3.40 5.58
N TYR A 51 12.30 4.03 4.42
CA TYR A 51 12.28 5.48 4.28
C TYR A 51 10.84 5.96 4.28
N GLN A 52 10.52 7.04 5.00
CA GLN A 52 9.17 7.57 5.09
C GLN A 52 9.16 9.06 4.74
N LEU A 53 8.17 9.45 3.97
CA LEU A 53 7.89 10.83 3.61
C LEU A 53 6.59 11.25 4.28
N LEU A 54 6.66 12.27 5.13
CA LEU A 54 5.52 12.81 5.85
C LEU A 54 5.18 14.19 5.29
N ILE A 55 3.87 14.46 5.16
CA ILE A 55 3.34 15.78 4.80
C ILE A 55 2.28 16.21 5.80
N GLN A 56 1.81 17.46 5.68
CA GLN A 56 0.64 17.91 6.42
C GLN A 56 -0.61 17.16 5.91
N LYS A 57 -1.50 16.80 6.82
CA LYS A 57 -2.72 16.05 6.49
C LYS A 57 -3.60 16.80 5.48
N GLU A 58 -3.61 18.12 5.59
CA GLU A 58 -4.37 19.00 4.70
C GLU A 58 -3.87 18.98 3.25
N ASP A 59 -2.58 18.68 3.05
CA ASP A 59 -1.96 18.64 1.72
C ASP A 59 -2.09 17.27 1.05
N PHE A 60 -2.62 16.26 1.74
CA PHE A 60 -2.59 14.87 1.29
C PHE A 60 -3.26 14.67 -0.08
N GLU A 61 -4.49 15.14 -0.25
CA GLU A 61 -5.24 14.99 -1.51
C GLU A 61 -4.58 15.74 -2.67
N ASN A 62 -4.05 16.94 -2.38
CA ASN A 62 -3.33 17.73 -3.37
C ASN A 62 -2.04 17.03 -3.81
N ALA A 63 -1.26 16.52 -2.86
CA ALA A 63 -0.04 15.77 -3.13
C ALA A 63 -0.31 14.51 -3.95
N GLU A 64 -1.36 13.73 -3.62
CA GLU A 64 -1.78 12.57 -4.41
C GLU A 64 -2.07 12.94 -5.87
N THR A 65 -2.86 13.98 -6.08
CA THR A 65 -3.21 14.46 -7.42
C THR A 65 -1.97 14.87 -8.22
N LEU A 66 -1.05 15.59 -7.58
CA LEU A 66 0.20 16.05 -8.21
C LEU A 66 1.12 14.89 -8.59
N ILE A 67 1.29 13.91 -7.71
CA ILE A 67 2.14 12.74 -7.98
C ILE A 67 1.54 11.89 -9.10
N THR A 68 0.24 11.62 -9.06
CA THR A 68 -0.45 10.88 -10.12
C THR A 68 -0.31 11.59 -11.48
N LYS A 69 -0.52 12.91 -11.50
CA LYS A 69 -0.36 13.72 -12.71
C LYS A 69 1.07 13.68 -13.23
N TYR A 70 2.05 13.86 -12.33
CA TYR A 70 3.46 13.85 -12.72
C TYR A 70 3.85 12.55 -13.42
N TYR A 71 3.52 11.39 -12.85
CA TYR A 71 3.84 10.10 -13.47
C TYR A 71 3.05 9.86 -14.76
N SER A 72 1.80 10.29 -14.85
CA SER A 72 1.03 10.15 -16.09
C SER A 72 1.57 10.99 -17.26
N GLU A 73 2.17 12.17 -16.97
CA GLU A 73 2.69 13.09 -17.98
C GLU A 73 4.17 12.84 -18.31
N ASN A 74 4.95 12.27 -17.37
CA ASN A 74 6.41 12.12 -17.48
C ASN A 74 6.87 10.67 -17.43
N LEU A 75 6.02 9.73 -17.82
CA LEU A 75 6.33 8.31 -17.73
C LEU A 75 7.46 7.92 -18.71
N ILE A 76 8.63 7.62 -18.16
CA ILE A 76 9.76 7.06 -18.90
C ILE A 76 9.99 5.64 -18.40
N ILE A 77 9.61 4.64 -19.21
CA ILE A 77 9.72 3.23 -18.84
C ILE A 77 11.06 2.69 -19.29
N PRO A 78 11.97 2.26 -18.39
CA PRO A 78 13.22 1.63 -18.76
C PRO A 78 12.99 0.41 -19.69
N GLU A 79 13.94 0.15 -20.58
CA GLU A 79 13.78 -0.93 -21.57
C GLU A 79 13.66 -2.31 -20.92
N ASP A 80 14.37 -2.52 -19.83
CA ASP A 80 14.42 -3.74 -19.02
C ASP A 80 13.47 -3.71 -17.80
N TYR A 81 12.43 -2.86 -17.82
CA TYR A 81 11.53 -2.75 -16.68
C TYR A 81 10.71 -4.01 -16.48
N TYR A 82 10.71 -4.55 -15.26
CA TYR A 82 10.18 -5.88 -14.93
C TYR A 82 8.71 -6.11 -15.29
N LEU A 83 7.87 -5.06 -15.25
CA LEU A 83 6.45 -5.17 -15.63
C LEU A 83 6.23 -5.48 -17.10
N LYS A 84 7.24 -5.31 -17.97
CA LYS A 84 7.14 -5.68 -19.40
C LYS A 84 7.03 -7.20 -19.59
N GLU A 85 7.52 -7.99 -18.64
CA GLU A 85 7.44 -9.45 -18.63
C GLU A 85 6.11 -9.98 -18.09
N PHE A 86 5.28 -9.11 -17.48
CA PHE A 86 4.00 -9.49 -16.89
C PHE A 86 2.97 -9.82 -18.00
N SER A 87 2.12 -10.82 -17.72
CA SER A 87 0.94 -11.12 -18.53
C SER A 87 -0.10 -10.00 -18.44
N ASP A 88 -1.08 -10.02 -19.35
CA ASP A 88 -2.16 -9.04 -19.34
C ASP A 88 -2.99 -9.13 -18.06
N GLU A 89 -3.22 -10.35 -17.55
CA GLU A 89 -3.96 -10.59 -16.32
C GLU A 89 -3.21 -10.03 -15.10
N GLU A 90 -1.89 -10.19 -15.01
CA GLU A 90 -1.07 -9.64 -13.94
C GLU A 90 -1.06 -8.10 -13.97
N LEU A 91 -0.96 -7.51 -15.16
CA LEU A 91 -1.04 -6.05 -15.32
C LEU A 91 -2.42 -5.51 -14.97
N ILE A 92 -3.49 -6.21 -15.34
CA ILE A 92 -4.87 -5.88 -14.96
C ILE A 92 -5.05 -5.96 -13.44
N GLU A 93 -4.42 -6.94 -12.79
CA GLU A 93 -4.45 -7.04 -11.34
C GLU A 93 -3.82 -5.82 -10.65
N ILE A 94 -2.72 -5.26 -11.19
CA ILE A 94 -2.12 -4.02 -10.69
C ILE A 94 -3.14 -2.87 -10.75
N ILE A 95 -3.88 -2.73 -11.87
CA ILE A 95 -4.88 -1.68 -12.02
C ILE A 95 -6.00 -1.80 -10.98
N TYR A 96 -6.41 -3.03 -10.66
CA TYR A 96 -7.47 -3.28 -9.68
C TYR A 96 -7.02 -3.24 -8.22
N LYS A 97 -5.70 -3.28 -7.99
CA LYS A 97 -5.10 -3.25 -6.66
C LYS A 97 -4.17 -2.03 -6.49
N LYS A 98 -4.61 -0.87 -7.01
CA LYS A 98 -3.83 0.37 -6.95
C LYS A 98 -3.26 0.68 -5.56
N ASP A 99 -3.99 0.32 -4.50
CA ASP A 99 -3.59 0.50 -3.11
C ASP A 99 -2.39 -0.36 -2.65
N GLU A 100 -2.04 -1.42 -3.40
CA GLU A 100 -0.91 -2.31 -3.12
C GLU A 100 0.36 -1.94 -3.91
N TRP A 101 0.24 -1.05 -4.90
CA TRP A 101 1.31 -0.69 -5.82
C TRP A 101 1.68 0.79 -5.70
N ASN A 102 2.90 1.14 -6.08
CA ASN A 102 3.29 2.54 -6.19
C ASN A 102 2.72 3.16 -7.47
N GLU A 103 2.66 4.49 -7.52
CA GLU A 103 2.08 5.23 -8.65
C GLU A 103 2.81 4.97 -9.95
N PHE A 104 4.13 4.83 -9.92
CA PHE A 104 4.92 4.58 -11.11
C PHE A 104 4.56 3.22 -11.72
N ASP A 105 4.54 2.13 -10.93
CA ASP A 105 4.15 0.81 -11.39
C ASP A 105 2.73 0.80 -11.96
N TYR A 106 1.81 1.49 -11.31
CA TYR A 106 0.43 1.63 -11.77
C TYR A 106 0.34 2.30 -13.16
N GLU A 107 1.03 3.43 -13.35
CA GLU A 107 1.02 4.13 -14.64
C GLU A 107 1.78 3.33 -15.72
N VAL A 108 2.86 2.62 -15.37
CA VAL A 108 3.55 1.69 -16.27
C VAL A 108 2.62 0.57 -16.71
N ALA A 109 1.89 -0.07 -15.79
CA ALA A 109 0.95 -1.13 -16.12
C ALA A 109 -0.15 -0.63 -17.09
N LYS A 110 -0.72 0.56 -16.84
CA LYS A 110 -1.68 1.21 -17.76
C LYS A 110 -1.09 1.44 -19.15
N SER A 111 0.15 1.94 -19.22
CA SER A 111 0.83 2.20 -20.49
C SER A 111 1.06 0.92 -21.27
N ILE A 112 1.57 -0.14 -20.63
CA ILE A 112 1.81 -1.43 -21.29
C ILE A 112 0.50 -2.04 -21.80
N LEU A 113 -0.56 -2.05 -21.00
CA LEU A 113 -1.88 -2.54 -21.41
C LEU A 113 -2.42 -1.78 -22.61
N LYS A 114 -2.29 -0.46 -22.61
CA LYS A 114 -2.69 0.39 -23.73
C LYS A 114 -1.90 0.06 -25.00
N ASP A 115 -0.60 -0.13 -24.89
CA ASP A 115 0.27 -0.50 -26.03
C ASP A 115 -0.09 -1.89 -26.58
N ARG A 116 -0.56 -2.80 -25.73
CA ARG A 116 -1.12 -4.11 -26.11
C ARG A 116 -2.56 -4.06 -26.63
N GLY A 117 -3.16 -2.85 -26.69
CA GLY A 117 -4.53 -2.63 -27.18
C GLY A 117 -5.62 -2.92 -26.17
N ILE A 118 -5.27 -3.11 -24.90
CA ILE A 118 -6.22 -3.35 -23.81
C ILE A 118 -6.54 -2.03 -23.13
N VAL A 119 -7.78 -1.57 -23.27
CA VAL A 119 -8.26 -0.32 -22.64
C VAL A 119 -9.23 -0.69 -21.53
N ILE A 120 -8.88 -0.36 -20.30
CA ILE A 120 -9.74 -0.49 -19.13
C ILE A 120 -10.40 0.87 -18.90
N SER A 121 -11.74 0.90 -18.81
CA SER A 121 -12.44 2.16 -18.59
C SER A 121 -12.21 2.69 -17.17
N GLU A 122 -12.06 4.01 -17.02
CA GLU A 122 -11.93 4.65 -15.70
C GLU A 122 -13.12 4.32 -14.78
N THR A 123 -14.32 4.21 -15.35
CA THR A 123 -15.53 3.84 -14.60
C THR A 123 -15.46 2.41 -14.03
N ASP A 124 -14.86 1.47 -14.75
CA ASP A 124 -14.64 0.11 -14.24
C ASP A 124 -13.58 0.07 -13.16
N ILE A 125 -12.51 0.85 -13.34
CA ILE A 125 -11.43 0.99 -12.33
C ILE A 125 -12.02 1.56 -11.02
N GLU A 126 -12.76 2.66 -11.10
CA GLU A 126 -13.39 3.29 -9.92
C GLU A 126 -14.37 2.35 -9.21
N ARG A 127 -15.21 1.65 -9.98
CA ARG A 127 -16.18 0.69 -9.43
C ARG A 127 -15.46 -0.44 -8.69
N ILE A 128 -14.45 -1.06 -9.29
CA ILE A 128 -13.73 -2.19 -8.69
C ILE A 128 -12.93 -1.75 -7.47
N ASN A 129 -12.28 -0.60 -7.53
CA ASN A 129 -11.54 -0.05 -6.39
C ASN A 129 -12.49 0.28 -5.22
N SER A 130 -13.67 0.85 -5.49
CA SER A 130 -14.65 1.14 -4.45
C SER A 130 -15.21 -0.15 -3.81
N GLU A 131 -15.57 -1.15 -4.62
CA GLU A 131 -16.02 -2.46 -4.13
C GLU A 131 -14.94 -3.17 -3.28
N ARG A 132 -13.67 -3.06 -3.69
CA ARG A 132 -12.53 -3.61 -2.96
C ARG A 132 -12.35 -2.92 -1.60
N LEU A 133 -12.35 -1.59 -1.57
CA LEU A 133 -12.23 -0.81 -0.35
C LEU A 133 -13.38 -1.08 0.64
N GLU A 134 -14.61 -1.25 0.15
CA GLU A 134 -15.73 -1.67 0.99
C GLU A 134 -15.52 -3.07 1.58
N LYS A 135 -15.05 -4.03 0.79
CA LYS A 135 -14.73 -5.38 1.28
C LYS A 135 -13.63 -5.36 2.34
N LEU A 136 -12.59 -4.53 2.15
CA LEU A 136 -11.52 -4.38 3.13
C LEU A 136 -12.05 -3.78 4.43
N LYS A 137 -12.88 -2.73 4.38
CA LYS A 137 -13.52 -2.13 5.55
C LYS A 137 -14.41 -3.12 6.30
N THR A 138 -15.28 -3.85 5.60
CA THR A 138 -16.18 -4.84 6.21
C THR A 138 -15.44 -6.02 6.84
N ASN A 139 -14.30 -6.42 6.28
CA ASN A 139 -13.45 -7.45 6.88
C ASN A 139 -12.71 -6.95 8.13
N TYR A 140 -12.38 -5.66 8.19
CA TYR A 140 -11.75 -5.04 9.35
C TYR A 140 -12.75 -4.78 10.49
N GLU A 141 -14.00 -4.48 10.15
CA GLU A 141 -15.09 -4.21 11.10
C GLU A 141 -15.78 -5.47 11.63
N LYS A 142 -15.48 -6.66 11.11
CA LYS A 142 -15.98 -7.90 11.72
C LYS A 142 -15.27 -8.15 13.06
N PRO A 143 -15.89 -7.81 14.19
CA PRO A 143 -15.27 -8.09 15.48
C PRO A 143 -15.31 -9.59 15.69
N ASN A 144 -14.15 -10.20 15.82
CA ASN A 144 -13.82 -11.34 16.68
C ASN A 144 -14.91 -12.40 16.93
N GLU A 145 -15.73 -12.80 15.97
CA GLU A 145 -16.57 -13.99 16.13
C GLU A 145 -15.71 -15.21 16.44
N VAL A 146 -14.50 -15.27 15.88
CA VAL A 146 -13.54 -16.35 16.18
C VAL A 146 -13.04 -16.30 17.61
N LYS A 147 -12.83 -15.13 18.22
CA LYS A 147 -12.46 -15.03 19.64
C LYS A 147 -13.59 -15.46 20.57
N ASN A 148 -14.83 -15.13 20.21
CA ASN A 148 -15.99 -15.55 21.01
C ASN A 148 -16.22 -17.07 20.94
N LEU A 149 -15.96 -17.71 19.80
CA LEU A 149 -16.02 -19.16 19.67
C LEU A 149 -14.92 -19.87 20.51
N ILE A 150 -13.71 -19.31 20.53
CA ILE A 150 -12.60 -19.86 21.32
C ILE A 150 -12.90 -19.69 22.81
N ILE A 151 -13.43 -18.56 23.25
CA ILE A 151 -13.80 -18.33 24.66
C ILE A 151 -14.96 -19.26 25.08
N LEU A 152 -15.98 -19.46 24.24
CA LEU A 152 -17.05 -20.42 24.49
C LEU A 152 -16.54 -21.85 24.54
N GLY A 153 -15.60 -22.23 23.67
CA GLY A 153 -14.96 -23.55 23.70
C GLY A 153 -14.15 -23.79 24.99
N TYR A 154 -13.43 -22.76 25.48
CA TYR A 154 -12.68 -22.84 26.73
C TYR A 154 -13.61 -22.95 27.96
N ILE A 155 -14.70 -22.20 27.99
CA ILE A 155 -15.70 -22.28 29.07
C ILE A 155 -16.36 -23.65 29.10
N PHE A 156 -16.68 -24.25 27.95
CA PHE A 156 -17.30 -25.57 27.87
C PHE A 156 -16.33 -26.69 28.32
N SER A 157 -15.03 -26.57 28.02
CA SER A 157 -13.99 -27.48 28.43
C SER A 157 -13.83 -27.49 29.97
N VAL A 158 -13.74 -26.28 30.57
CA VAL A 158 -13.59 -26.14 32.02
C VAL A 158 -14.83 -26.65 32.79
N PHE A 159 -16.03 -26.45 32.24
CA PHE A 159 -17.27 -27.02 32.86
C PHE A 159 -17.37 -28.52 32.73
N SER A 160 -16.88 -29.14 31.65
CA SER A 160 -16.86 -30.56 31.45
C SER A 160 -15.96 -31.26 32.49
N ASP A 161 -14.81 -30.67 32.80
CA ASP A 161 -13.87 -31.24 33.81
C ASP A 161 -14.40 -31.11 35.23
N LEU A 162 -15.23 -30.11 35.53
CA LEU A 162 -15.86 -29.99 36.85
C LEU A 162 -16.95 -31.05 37.11
N PHE A 163 -17.64 -31.50 36.05
CA PHE A 163 -18.70 -32.52 36.20
C PHE A 163 -18.15 -33.96 36.28
N HIS A 164 -16.92 -34.21 35.82
CA HIS A 164 -16.28 -35.56 35.93
C HIS A 164 -15.55 -35.81 37.25
N SER A 165 -15.39 -34.77 38.08
CA SER A 165 -14.69 -34.88 39.38
C SER A 165 -15.61 -35.13 40.56
N CYS A 166 -16.91 -35.36 40.32
CA CYS A 166 -17.93 -35.66 41.36
C CYS A 166 -18.61 -37.03 41.20
N GLN A 167 -17.88 -38.05 40.73
CA GLN A 167 -18.29 -39.46 40.87
C GLN A 167 -17.24 -40.25 41.61
#